data_7485c44face03aee73828bade77b6627
#
_entry.id   7485c44face03aee73828bade77b6627
#
_cell.length_a   1.000
_cell.length_b   1.000
_cell.length_c   1.000
_cell.angle_alpha   90.00
_cell.angle_beta   90.00
_cell.angle_gamma   90.00
#
_symmetry.space_group_name_H-M   'P 1'
#
loop_
_entity.id
_entity.type
_entity.pdbx_description
1 polymer ?
#
loop_
_entity_poly.entity_id
_entity_poly.type
_entity_poly.pdbx_seq_one_letter_code
_entity_poly.pdbx_strand_id
1 'polypeptide(L)'
;SGEADKPIRFVGAPGERPILSGADALTGAWQPHQGRVYKLQTDLKFIQLFVDGKMMPEARWPNTPPGELMTYNRAAAGEGTGYEVLADKNLPPGDWNGGIVLLWPGSRWVSITRRISDYQPAQSLRFDPTTEQTVKDKYHATDPYKPRAGNPYVLMGSLAGLDSPGEWFLDEKNGTVYLWTLDSQSPATHTVAVKQRDYAADFGKRSFVELKGVNVLGAGVNMADAQGCVLEDCRLRYVEHVRHWDSGKLPPVRNVITGKGNQWRRCLIYGAATT
;
A
#
# COMPACT_ATOMS: atom_id res chain seq x y z
N SER A 1 6.27 25.33 -18.58
CA SER A 1 7.71 25.03 -18.80
C SER A 1 8.53 26.30 -18.64
N GLY A 2 9.74 26.12 -18.12
CA GLY A 2 10.79 27.14 -18.13
C GLY A 2 11.71 27.00 -19.34
N GLU A 3 12.83 27.71 -19.29
CA GLU A 3 13.94 27.65 -20.25
C GLU A 3 15.22 27.22 -19.51
N ALA A 4 16.23 26.78 -20.22
CA ALA A 4 17.47 26.24 -19.65
C ALA A 4 18.18 27.24 -18.72
N ASP A 5 18.18 28.51 -19.09
CA ASP A 5 18.76 29.63 -18.32
C ASP A 5 17.73 30.33 -17.38
N LYS A 6 16.43 29.99 -17.52
CA LYS A 6 15.33 30.54 -16.72
C LYS A 6 14.34 29.47 -16.27
N PRO A 7 14.77 28.51 -15.43
CA PRO A 7 13.88 27.46 -14.95
C PRO A 7 12.78 28.04 -14.04
N ILE A 8 11.62 27.38 -14.05
CA ILE A 8 10.58 27.64 -13.07
C ILE A 8 10.96 26.90 -11.79
N ARG A 9 11.00 27.61 -10.64
CA ARG A 9 11.45 27.05 -9.37
C ARG A 9 10.34 27.07 -8.32
N PHE A 10 10.10 25.92 -7.72
CA PHE A 10 9.31 25.75 -6.50
C PHE A 10 10.28 25.37 -5.38
N VAL A 11 10.48 26.24 -4.42
CA VAL A 11 11.50 26.08 -3.38
C VAL A 11 10.87 26.29 -2.01
N GLY A 12 11.16 25.37 -1.08
CA GLY A 12 10.82 25.58 0.33
C GLY A 12 11.52 26.82 0.86
N ALA A 13 10.85 27.60 1.69
CA ALA A 13 11.45 28.78 2.31
C ALA A 13 12.67 28.37 3.16
N PRO A 14 13.69 29.24 3.31
CA PRO A 14 14.84 28.93 4.13
C PRO A 14 14.48 28.49 5.54
N GLY A 15 14.98 27.34 5.95
CA GLY A 15 14.67 26.75 7.28
C GLY A 15 13.36 25.98 7.34
N GLU A 16 12.55 25.99 6.29
CA GLU A 16 11.28 25.27 6.20
C GLU A 16 11.37 24.05 5.28
N ARG A 17 10.47 23.11 5.51
CA ARG A 17 10.27 21.95 4.64
C ARG A 17 8.77 21.70 4.46
N PRO A 18 8.13 22.48 3.59
CA PRO A 18 6.69 22.34 3.32
C PRO A 18 6.37 20.92 2.83
N ILE A 19 5.16 20.47 3.12
CA ILE A 19 4.69 19.13 2.72
C ILE A 19 3.70 19.30 1.57
N LEU A 20 4.02 18.69 0.43
CA LEU A 20 3.07 18.46 -0.64
C LEU A 20 2.39 17.12 -0.38
N SER A 21 1.12 17.13 -0.04
CA SER A 21 0.38 15.93 0.32
C SER A 21 -0.49 15.42 -0.82
N GLY A 22 -0.42 14.12 -1.07
CA GLY A 22 -1.38 13.38 -1.91
C GLY A 22 -2.60 12.93 -1.14
N ALA A 23 -2.64 13.18 0.18
CA ALA A 23 -3.74 12.80 1.04
C ALA A 23 -4.59 14.00 1.42
N ASP A 24 -5.89 13.77 1.57
CA ASP A 24 -6.87 14.74 2.09
C ASP A 24 -7.29 14.32 3.50
N ALA A 25 -7.63 15.32 4.32
CA ALA A 25 -8.14 15.09 5.66
C ALA A 25 -9.46 14.29 5.59
N LEU A 26 -9.55 13.25 6.40
CA LEU A 26 -10.76 12.49 6.59
C LEU A 26 -11.58 13.15 7.68
N THR A 27 -12.56 13.95 7.29
CA THR A 27 -13.40 14.76 8.19
C THR A 27 -14.70 14.03 8.51
N GLY A 28 -15.20 14.22 9.73
CA GLY A 28 -16.48 13.67 10.18
C GLY A 28 -16.46 13.31 11.66
N ALA A 29 -17.58 12.80 12.16
CA ALA A 29 -17.72 12.40 13.55
C ALA A 29 -17.33 10.93 13.74
N TRP A 30 -16.17 10.70 14.31
CA TRP A 30 -15.74 9.38 14.72
C TRP A 30 -16.62 8.85 15.87
N GLN A 31 -17.13 7.64 15.70
CA GLN A 31 -17.98 6.96 16.67
C GLN A 31 -17.26 5.72 17.22
N PRO A 32 -17.38 5.42 18.53
CA PRO A 32 -16.92 4.14 19.06
C PRO A 32 -17.58 2.97 18.33
N HIS A 33 -16.82 1.90 18.07
CA HIS A 33 -17.34 0.67 17.47
C HIS A 33 -17.22 -0.50 18.47
N GLN A 34 -16.05 -1.11 18.56
CA GLN A 34 -15.79 -2.21 19.47
C GLN A 34 -14.41 -2.03 20.13
N GLY A 35 -14.34 -2.18 21.44
CA GLY A 35 -13.09 -2.04 22.18
C GLY A 35 -12.46 -0.65 21.97
N ARG A 36 -11.32 -0.59 21.31
CA ARG A 36 -10.58 0.64 20.98
C ARG A 36 -10.72 1.05 19.51
N VAL A 37 -11.55 0.34 18.76
CA VAL A 37 -11.83 0.64 17.36
C VAL A 37 -12.90 1.73 17.28
N TYR A 38 -12.67 2.72 16.42
CA TYR A 38 -13.62 3.75 16.04
C TYR A 38 -14.03 3.58 14.59
N LYS A 39 -15.18 4.11 14.21
CA LYS A 39 -15.69 4.10 12.84
C LYS A 39 -16.14 5.48 12.39
N LEU A 40 -16.07 5.70 11.08
CA LEU A 40 -16.54 6.91 10.42
C LEU A 40 -17.18 6.56 9.08
N GLN A 41 -18.29 7.21 8.74
CA GLN A 41 -18.89 7.11 7.40
C GLN A 41 -18.14 7.97 6.40
N THR A 42 -17.84 7.42 5.23
CA THR A 42 -17.12 8.13 4.16
C THR A 42 -17.45 7.56 2.79
N ASP A 43 -17.58 8.43 1.79
CA ASP A 43 -17.71 8.03 0.38
C ASP A 43 -16.34 7.94 -0.32
N LEU A 44 -15.25 8.27 0.38
CA LEU A 44 -13.91 8.24 -0.17
C LEU A 44 -13.43 6.79 -0.32
N LYS A 45 -12.79 6.50 -1.45
CA LYS A 45 -12.07 5.26 -1.70
C LYS A 45 -10.58 5.52 -1.60
N PHE A 46 -9.88 4.67 -0.87
CA PHE A 46 -8.45 4.80 -0.64
C PHE A 46 -7.82 3.46 -0.26
N ILE A 47 -6.51 3.38 -0.46
CA ILE A 47 -5.70 2.22 -0.08
C ILE A 47 -4.55 2.59 0.87
N GLN A 48 -4.47 3.86 1.28
CA GLN A 48 -3.53 4.34 2.28
C GLN A 48 -4.24 5.31 3.22
N LEU A 49 -4.08 5.05 4.51
CA LEU A 49 -4.56 5.92 5.59
C LEU A 49 -3.37 6.38 6.43
N PHE A 50 -3.40 7.62 6.83
CA PHE A 50 -2.36 8.27 7.63
C PHE A 50 -2.96 8.83 8.92
N VAL A 51 -2.28 8.61 10.03
CA VAL A 51 -2.55 9.27 11.31
C VAL A 51 -1.32 10.12 11.65
N ASP A 52 -1.51 11.42 11.83
CA ASP A 52 -0.43 12.41 12.10
C ASP A 52 0.74 12.28 11.10
N GLY A 53 0.42 12.05 9.82
CA GLY A 53 1.40 11.93 8.74
C GLY A 53 2.18 10.62 8.73
N LYS A 54 1.83 9.64 9.56
CA LYS A 54 2.38 8.28 9.55
C LYS A 54 1.38 7.34 8.90
N MET A 55 1.83 6.57 7.90
CA MET A 55 0.98 5.57 7.27
C MET A 55 0.68 4.44 8.25
N MET A 56 -0.59 4.06 8.32
CA MET A 56 -1.06 2.93 9.13
C MET A 56 -1.22 1.68 8.27
N PRO A 57 -0.87 0.49 8.79
CA PRO A 57 -1.12 -0.77 8.10
C PRO A 57 -2.62 -1.04 7.99
N GLU A 58 -3.04 -1.62 6.88
CA GLU A 58 -4.37 -2.20 6.77
C GLU A 58 -4.49 -3.41 7.69
N ALA A 59 -5.67 -3.61 8.29
CA ALA A 59 -6.00 -4.75 9.12
C ALA A 59 -5.56 -6.07 8.50
N ARG A 60 -4.75 -6.84 9.20
CA ARG A 60 -4.04 -7.99 8.66
C ARG A 60 -3.83 -9.11 9.67
N TRP A 61 -3.54 -10.30 9.15
CA TRP A 61 -3.08 -11.43 9.95
C TRP A 61 -1.94 -12.19 9.21
N PRO A 62 -0.84 -12.56 9.89
CA PRO A 62 -0.45 -12.19 11.25
C PRO A 62 -0.15 -10.69 11.40
N ASN A 63 -0.36 -10.15 12.61
CA ASN A 63 -0.07 -8.75 12.89
C ASN A 63 1.41 -8.43 12.79
N THR A 64 1.71 -7.19 12.43
CA THR A 64 3.05 -6.61 12.63
C THR A 64 3.13 -5.96 14.00
N PRO A 65 4.33 -5.69 14.53
CA PRO A 65 4.44 -4.82 15.69
C PRO A 65 3.72 -3.48 15.43
N PRO A 66 2.99 -2.92 16.41
CA PRO A 66 2.22 -1.71 16.21
C PRO A 66 3.04 -0.56 15.61
N GLY A 67 2.53 0.00 14.53
CA GLY A 67 3.18 1.09 13.80
C GLY A 67 4.34 0.71 12.88
N GLU A 68 4.64 -0.56 12.76
CA GLU A 68 5.66 -1.10 11.84
C GLU A 68 5.00 -1.48 10.50
N LEU A 69 5.40 -0.82 9.40
CA LEU A 69 4.89 -1.12 8.07
C LEU A 69 5.75 -2.15 7.33
N MET A 70 7.05 -2.16 7.60
CA MET A 70 8.03 -2.93 6.83
C MET A 70 8.43 -4.24 7.48
N THR A 71 7.95 -4.51 8.69
CA THR A 71 8.14 -5.80 9.36
C THR A 71 7.08 -6.77 8.91
N TYR A 72 7.51 -7.83 8.24
CA TYR A 72 6.58 -8.83 7.69
C TYR A 72 6.52 -10.06 8.60
N ASN A 73 5.56 -10.08 9.51
CA ASN A 73 5.14 -11.35 10.09
C ASN A 73 4.30 -12.09 9.05
N ARG A 74 4.60 -13.37 8.82
CA ARG A 74 3.96 -14.24 7.83
C ARG A 74 3.57 -15.55 8.47
N ALA A 75 2.39 -16.05 8.11
CA ALA A 75 2.02 -17.42 8.39
C ALA A 75 2.63 -18.37 7.35
N ALA A 76 2.61 -19.66 7.63
CA ALA A 76 3.08 -20.69 6.73
C ALA A 76 1.91 -21.59 6.33
N ALA A 77 1.68 -21.71 5.02
CA ALA A 77 0.65 -22.59 4.46
C ALA A 77 0.88 -24.07 4.87
N GLY A 78 -0.19 -24.77 5.13
CA GLY A 78 -0.18 -26.18 5.51
C GLY A 78 -0.31 -27.14 4.32
N GLU A 79 -0.34 -28.43 4.63
CA GLU A 79 -0.60 -29.49 3.67
C GLU A 79 -1.99 -29.34 3.03
N GLY A 80 -2.11 -29.70 1.76
CA GLY A 80 -3.33 -29.49 0.97
C GLY A 80 -3.37 -28.15 0.22
N THR A 81 -2.38 -27.28 0.43
CA THR A 81 -2.26 -26.03 -0.32
C THR A 81 -1.94 -26.28 -1.80
N GLY A 82 -2.65 -25.56 -2.68
CA GLY A 82 -2.55 -25.67 -4.13
C GLY A 82 -2.94 -24.38 -4.85
N TYR A 83 -3.29 -24.46 -6.13
CA TYR A 83 -3.52 -23.30 -6.99
C TYR A 83 -4.72 -22.45 -6.62
N GLU A 84 -5.72 -22.99 -5.93
CA GLU A 84 -6.98 -22.33 -5.58
C GLU A 84 -7.30 -22.41 -4.09
N VAL A 85 -6.49 -23.14 -3.34
CA VAL A 85 -6.73 -23.41 -1.92
C VAL A 85 -5.44 -23.17 -1.14
N LEU A 86 -5.56 -22.47 -0.04
CA LEU A 86 -4.55 -22.40 1.01
C LEU A 86 -5.12 -23.11 2.23
N ALA A 87 -4.44 -24.13 2.69
CA ALA A 87 -4.77 -24.85 3.91
C ALA A 87 -3.86 -24.40 5.05
N ASP A 88 -4.43 -24.11 6.22
CA ASP A 88 -3.69 -23.89 7.46
C ASP A 88 -4.61 -24.04 8.66
N LYS A 89 -4.24 -24.93 9.59
CA LYS A 89 -4.95 -25.15 10.85
C LYS A 89 -4.90 -23.94 11.80
N ASN A 90 -4.06 -22.96 11.52
CA ASN A 90 -3.90 -21.74 12.31
C ASN A 90 -4.64 -20.54 11.71
N LEU A 91 -5.43 -20.73 10.64
CA LEU A 91 -6.24 -19.64 10.09
C LEU A 91 -7.07 -18.99 11.19
N PRO A 92 -7.04 -17.64 11.31
CA PRO A 92 -7.69 -16.94 12.42
C PRO A 92 -9.21 -17.06 12.37
N PRO A 93 -9.93 -16.82 13.48
CA PRO A 93 -11.38 -16.72 13.47
C PRO A 93 -11.86 -15.50 12.70
N GLY A 94 -13.17 -15.44 12.44
CA GLY A 94 -13.83 -14.32 11.77
C GLY A 94 -14.08 -14.56 10.29
N ASP A 95 -14.68 -13.57 9.63
CA ASP A 95 -14.99 -13.61 8.21
C ASP A 95 -13.92 -12.87 7.40
N TRP A 96 -13.20 -13.62 6.57
CA TRP A 96 -12.19 -13.09 5.66
C TRP A 96 -12.64 -13.13 4.18
N ASN A 97 -13.89 -13.49 3.92
CA ASN A 97 -14.44 -13.46 2.56
C ASN A 97 -14.38 -12.05 1.96
N GLY A 98 -13.93 -11.95 0.72
CA GLY A 98 -13.69 -10.68 0.05
C GLY A 98 -12.39 -9.97 0.45
N GLY A 99 -11.71 -10.44 1.48
CA GLY A 99 -10.34 -10.02 1.81
C GLY A 99 -9.31 -10.50 0.79
N ILE A 100 -8.05 -10.30 1.09
CA ILE A 100 -6.92 -10.60 0.21
C ILE A 100 -5.96 -11.56 0.92
N VAL A 101 -5.52 -12.59 0.21
CA VAL A 101 -4.33 -13.35 0.56
C VAL A 101 -3.15 -12.86 -0.26
N LEU A 102 -2.08 -12.44 0.41
CA LEU A 102 -0.76 -12.21 -0.16
C LEU A 102 0.07 -13.46 0.09
N LEU A 103 0.51 -14.12 -0.96
CA LEU A 103 1.18 -15.42 -0.91
C LEU A 103 2.49 -15.38 -1.69
N TRP A 104 3.55 -16.01 -1.16
CA TRP A 104 4.81 -16.27 -1.86
C TRP A 104 4.85 -17.75 -2.29
N PRO A 105 4.32 -18.08 -3.48
CA PRO A 105 4.14 -19.46 -3.89
C PRO A 105 5.45 -20.15 -4.28
N GLY A 106 5.42 -21.47 -4.27
CA GLY A 106 6.47 -22.31 -4.81
C GLY A 106 7.85 -22.01 -4.26
N SER A 107 8.75 -21.61 -5.11
CA SER A 107 10.14 -21.24 -4.78
C SER A 107 10.30 -19.85 -4.16
N ARG A 108 9.20 -19.11 -3.94
CA ARG A 108 9.13 -17.79 -3.28
C ARG A 108 9.83 -16.66 -4.04
N TRP A 109 10.04 -16.78 -5.33
CA TRP A 109 10.66 -15.75 -6.17
C TRP A 109 9.72 -14.57 -6.45
N VAL A 110 8.41 -14.82 -6.38
CA VAL A 110 7.36 -13.83 -6.60
C VAL A 110 6.37 -13.85 -5.46
N SER A 111 5.67 -12.75 -5.27
CA SER A 111 4.46 -12.70 -4.46
C SER A 111 3.25 -12.50 -5.35
N ILE A 112 2.13 -13.06 -4.96
CA ILE A 112 0.84 -12.89 -5.61
C ILE A 112 -0.20 -12.45 -4.59
N THR A 113 -1.12 -11.61 -5.00
CA THR A 113 -2.31 -11.28 -4.22
C THR A 113 -3.54 -11.86 -4.89
N ARG A 114 -4.46 -12.42 -4.10
CA ARG A 114 -5.71 -12.98 -4.60
C ARG A 114 -6.84 -12.65 -3.65
N ARG A 115 -8.04 -12.50 -4.21
CA ARG A 115 -9.24 -12.30 -3.41
C ARG A 115 -9.68 -13.61 -2.78
N ILE A 116 -10.05 -13.57 -1.52
CA ILE A 116 -10.58 -14.71 -0.79
C ILE A 116 -12.05 -14.87 -1.15
N SER A 117 -12.45 -16.05 -1.62
CA SER A 117 -13.82 -16.36 -2.06
C SER A 117 -14.58 -17.30 -1.13
N ASP A 118 -13.87 -18.12 -0.36
CA ASP A 118 -14.45 -19.03 0.64
C ASP A 118 -13.44 -19.21 1.77
N TYR A 119 -13.85 -18.88 2.99
CA TYR A 119 -12.99 -18.90 4.16
C TYR A 119 -13.55 -19.81 5.25
N GLN A 120 -12.74 -20.76 5.67
CA GLN A 120 -13.05 -21.72 6.73
C GLN A 120 -11.98 -21.60 7.83
N PRO A 121 -12.30 -20.99 9.00
CA PRO A 121 -11.35 -20.83 10.11
C PRO A 121 -10.70 -22.15 10.51
N ALA A 122 -9.41 -22.11 10.83
CA ALA A 122 -8.62 -23.27 11.26
C ALA A 122 -8.60 -24.45 10.24
N GLN A 123 -8.93 -24.21 8.98
CA GLN A 123 -8.99 -25.23 7.94
C GLN A 123 -8.35 -24.77 6.63
N SER A 124 -9.05 -23.92 5.87
CA SER A 124 -8.62 -23.49 4.55
C SER A 124 -9.32 -22.23 4.08
N LEU A 125 -8.75 -21.62 3.07
CA LEU A 125 -9.43 -20.60 2.29
C LEU A 125 -9.29 -20.92 0.79
N ARG A 126 -10.29 -20.52 0.01
CA ARG A 126 -10.21 -20.50 -1.44
C ARG A 126 -9.92 -19.10 -1.92
N PHE A 127 -9.24 -19.00 -3.04
CA PHE A 127 -8.95 -17.74 -3.71
C PHE A 127 -9.08 -17.90 -5.21
N ASP A 128 -9.22 -16.78 -5.92
CA ASP A 128 -9.28 -16.79 -7.37
C ASP A 128 -8.06 -17.53 -7.92
N PRO A 129 -8.25 -18.51 -8.82
CA PRO A 129 -7.17 -19.34 -9.29
C PRO A 129 -6.05 -18.46 -9.84
N THR A 130 -4.85 -18.85 -9.54
CA THR A 130 -3.71 -18.36 -10.29
C THR A 130 -3.92 -18.83 -11.72
N THR A 131 -4.30 -17.92 -12.62
CA THR A 131 -4.54 -18.26 -14.03
C THR A 131 -3.36 -19.04 -14.60
N GLU A 132 -3.56 -19.82 -15.67
CA GLU A 132 -2.55 -20.63 -16.35
C GLU A 132 -1.24 -19.91 -16.72
N GLN A 133 -1.24 -18.60 -16.65
CA GLN A 133 -0.09 -17.70 -16.76
C GLN A 133 0.81 -17.69 -15.53
N THR A 134 0.49 -18.37 -14.46
CA THR A 134 1.49 -18.81 -13.53
C THR A 134 2.33 -19.87 -14.22
N VAL A 135 3.03 -19.37 -15.18
CA VAL A 135 4.22 -19.87 -15.81
C VAL A 135 4.41 -21.39 -15.60
N LYS A 136 3.72 -22.19 -16.41
CA LYS A 136 4.37 -23.40 -16.88
C LYS A 136 5.56 -22.91 -17.70
N ASP A 137 6.61 -22.54 -17.00
CA ASP A 137 7.85 -22.23 -17.65
C ASP A 137 8.26 -23.52 -18.38
N LYS A 138 8.25 -23.46 -19.71
CA LYS A 138 8.69 -24.58 -20.56
C LYS A 138 10.11 -25.08 -20.24
N TYR A 139 10.84 -24.36 -19.41
CA TYR A 139 12.19 -24.66 -18.98
C TYR A 139 12.26 -25.37 -17.60
N HIS A 140 11.15 -25.47 -16.86
CA HIS A 140 11.14 -26.15 -15.57
C HIS A 140 10.25 -27.38 -15.60
N ALA A 141 10.82 -28.54 -15.29
CA ALA A 141 10.09 -29.81 -15.18
C ALA A 141 9.04 -29.80 -14.06
N THR A 142 9.20 -28.91 -13.08
CA THR A 142 8.26 -28.67 -11.98
C THR A 142 7.83 -27.21 -12.01
N ASP A 143 6.54 -26.94 -11.74
CA ASP A 143 6.04 -25.57 -11.63
C ASP A 143 6.64 -24.88 -10.39
N PRO A 144 7.60 -23.94 -10.55
CA PRO A 144 8.27 -23.28 -9.44
C PRO A 144 7.34 -22.30 -8.70
N TYR A 145 6.15 -22.03 -9.23
CA TYR A 145 5.16 -21.11 -8.69
C TYR A 145 3.95 -21.81 -8.07
N LYS A 146 3.91 -23.14 -8.11
CA LYS A 146 2.81 -23.88 -7.47
C LYS A 146 2.78 -23.62 -5.98
N PRO A 147 1.66 -23.10 -5.42
CA PRO A 147 1.49 -22.99 -3.99
C PRO A 147 1.57 -24.36 -3.30
N ARG A 148 2.23 -24.41 -2.17
CA ARG A 148 2.48 -25.65 -1.41
C ARG A 148 2.68 -25.37 0.07
N ALA A 149 2.66 -26.42 0.87
CA ALA A 149 2.98 -26.35 2.30
C ALA A 149 4.30 -25.62 2.57
N GLY A 150 4.34 -24.82 3.64
CA GLY A 150 5.47 -23.99 4.03
C GLY A 150 5.58 -22.66 3.26
N ASN A 151 4.77 -22.40 2.24
CA ASN A 151 4.80 -21.10 1.57
C ASN A 151 4.30 -20.00 2.51
N PRO A 152 5.04 -18.88 2.61
CA PRO A 152 4.63 -17.76 3.44
C PRO A 152 3.40 -17.05 2.88
N TYR A 153 2.53 -16.59 3.76
CA TYR A 153 1.36 -15.80 3.37
C TYR A 153 0.93 -14.81 4.45
N VAL A 154 0.10 -13.86 4.06
CA VAL A 154 -0.56 -12.85 4.90
C VAL A 154 -2.00 -12.71 4.44
N LEU A 155 -2.92 -12.50 5.36
CA LEU A 155 -4.29 -12.11 5.09
C LEU A 155 -4.46 -10.61 5.35
N MET A 156 -5.23 -9.91 4.53
CA MET A 156 -5.48 -8.46 4.65
C MET A 156 -6.90 -8.11 4.22
N GLY A 157 -7.36 -6.92 4.60
CA GLY A 157 -8.59 -6.36 4.05
C GLY A 157 -9.87 -7.02 4.56
N SER A 158 -9.89 -7.39 5.84
CA SER A 158 -11.08 -7.79 6.56
C SER A 158 -11.15 -7.08 7.91
N LEU A 159 -12.38 -6.75 8.34
CA LEU A 159 -12.60 -6.22 9.69
C LEU A 159 -12.18 -7.23 10.78
N ALA A 160 -12.21 -8.53 10.47
CA ALA A 160 -11.75 -9.57 11.38
C ALA A 160 -10.26 -9.47 11.73
N GLY A 161 -9.46 -8.83 10.89
CA GLY A 161 -8.05 -8.59 11.14
C GLY A 161 -7.76 -7.27 11.87
N LEU A 162 -8.77 -6.47 12.21
CA LEU A 162 -8.57 -5.22 12.94
C LEU A 162 -8.52 -5.48 14.44
N ASP A 163 -7.43 -6.05 14.91
CA ASP A 163 -7.28 -6.51 16.30
C ASP A 163 -5.97 -6.02 16.97
N SER A 164 -5.25 -5.09 16.30
CA SER A 164 -4.01 -4.50 16.78
C SER A 164 -3.99 -2.97 16.67
N PRO A 165 -3.35 -2.23 17.62
CA PRO A 165 -3.21 -0.78 17.51
C PRO A 165 -2.48 -0.36 16.24
N GLY A 166 -2.96 0.70 15.59
CA GLY A 166 -2.42 1.27 14.37
C GLY A 166 -3.02 0.68 13.10
N GLU A 167 -3.94 -0.25 13.19
CA GLU A 167 -4.59 -0.85 12.02
C GLU A 167 -5.88 -0.14 11.64
N TRP A 168 -6.24 -0.26 10.37
CA TRP A 168 -7.47 0.26 9.81
C TRP A 168 -8.09 -0.70 8.79
N PHE A 169 -9.39 -0.56 8.56
CA PHE A 169 -10.14 -1.28 7.55
C PHE A 169 -11.17 -0.36 6.89
N LEU A 170 -11.31 -0.43 5.57
CA LEU A 170 -12.35 0.25 4.81
C LEU A 170 -13.37 -0.77 4.28
N ASP A 171 -14.58 -0.71 4.80
CA ASP A 171 -15.73 -1.38 4.22
C ASP A 171 -16.27 -0.53 3.06
N GLU A 172 -15.74 -0.77 1.86
CA GLU A 172 -16.12 -0.03 0.66
C GLU A 172 -17.60 -0.21 0.28
N LYS A 173 -18.21 -1.35 0.68
CA LYS A 173 -19.60 -1.66 0.39
C LYS A 173 -20.56 -0.79 1.20
N ASN A 174 -20.23 -0.56 2.46
CA ASN A 174 -21.05 0.21 3.38
C ASN A 174 -20.52 1.63 3.60
N GLY A 175 -19.45 2.04 2.92
CA GLY A 175 -18.85 3.36 3.05
C GLY A 175 -18.39 3.66 4.48
N THR A 176 -17.77 2.69 5.15
CA THR A 176 -17.38 2.84 6.56
C THR A 176 -15.90 2.53 6.73
N VAL A 177 -15.14 3.47 7.26
CA VAL A 177 -13.78 3.23 7.70
C VAL A 177 -13.75 2.92 9.20
N TYR A 178 -12.94 1.95 9.57
CA TYR A 178 -12.64 1.54 10.93
C TYR A 178 -11.17 1.79 11.22
N LEU A 179 -10.86 2.30 12.40
CA LEU A 179 -9.49 2.65 12.80
C LEU A 179 -9.28 2.41 14.29
N TRP A 180 -8.17 1.75 14.63
CA TRP A 180 -7.60 1.70 15.96
C TRP A 180 -6.30 2.50 15.96
N THR A 181 -6.27 3.67 16.57
CA THR A 181 -5.07 4.52 16.65
C THR A 181 -3.95 3.86 17.45
N LEU A 182 -2.70 4.22 17.19
CA LEU A 182 -1.54 3.62 17.86
C LEU A 182 -1.55 3.80 19.38
N ASP A 183 -2.01 4.94 19.86
CA ASP A 183 -2.13 5.27 21.29
C ASP A 183 -3.48 4.86 21.90
N SER A 184 -4.34 4.26 21.08
CA SER A 184 -5.70 3.85 21.48
C SER A 184 -6.62 5.00 21.91
N GLN A 185 -6.29 6.25 21.55
CA GLN A 185 -7.16 7.40 21.75
C GLN A 185 -8.16 7.54 20.59
N SER A 186 -9.15 8.43 20.76
CA SER A 186 -10.10 8.71 19.69
C SER A 186 -9.40 9.30 18.48
N PRO A 187 -9.69 8.84 17.23
CA PRO A 187 -9.16 9.47 16.03
C PRO A 187 -9.51 10.95 15.88
N ALA A 188 -10.52 11.43 16.61
CA ALA A 188 -10.89 12.86 16.63
C ALA A 188 -9.80 13.74 17.26
N THR A 189 -8.87 13.18 18.02
CA THR A 189 -7.73 13.91 18.61
C THR A 189 -6.50 13.93 17.69
N HIS A 190 -6.59 13.32 16.52
CA HIS A 190 -5.52 13.17 15.55
C HIS A 190 -5.87 13.82 14.21
N THR A 191 -4.86 14.07 13.41
CA THR A 191 -5.06 14.36 11.99
C THR A 191 -5.10 13.05 11.21
N VAL A 192 -6.30 12.60 10.84
CA VAL A 192 -6.48 11.42 9.98
C VAL A 192 -6.63 11.88 8.54
N ALA A 193 -5.85 11.33 7.64
CA ALA A 193 -5.88 11.65 6.21
C ALA A 193 -5.81 10.40 5.36
N VAL A 194 -6.36 10.47 4.14
CA VAL A 194 -6.41 9.33 3.20
C VAL A 194 -5.92 9.75 1.83
N LYS A 195 -5.18 8.87 1.17
CA LYS A 195 -4.63 9.15 -0.16
C LYS A 195 -5.75 9.38 -1.18
N GLN A 196 -5.66 10.50 -1.91
CA GLN A 196 -6.60 10.88 -2.96
C GLN A 196 -5.91 11.23 -4.28
N ARG A 197 -4.61 11.53 -4.27
CA ARG A 197 -3.86 11.93 -5.47
C ARG A 197 -2.66 11.02 -5.70
N ASP A 198 -2.42 10.69 -6.97
CA ASP A 198 -1.26 9.91 -7.37
C ASP A 198 0.02 10.74 -7.39
N TYR A 199 -0.08 12.02 -7.74
CA TYR A 199 1.06 12.92 -7.85
C TYR A 199 0.93 14.13 -6.93
N ALA A 200 2.00 14.44 -6.22
CA ALA A 200 2.20 15.69 -5.50
C ALA A 200 2.72 16.79 -6.42
N ALA A 201 3.50 16.38 -7.44
CA ALA A 201 3.98 17.27 -8.49
C ALA A 201 3.97 16.54 -9.83
N ASP A 202 3.43 17.17 -10.85
CA ASP A 202 3.37 16.63 -12.20
C ASP A 202 4.15 17.53 -13.19
N PHE A 203 5.33 17.04 -13.59
CA PHE A 203 6.20 17.66 -14.59
C PHE A 203 6.17 16.90 -15.92
N GLY A 204 5.21 16.01 -16.11
CA GLY A 204 5.05 15.26 -17.34
C GLY A 204 5.01 16.18 -18.56
N LYS A 205 5.87 15.91 -19.57
CA LYS A 205 6.02 16.71 -20.80
C LYS A 205 6.35 18.19 -20.55
N ARG A 206 6.91 18.53 -19.36
CA ARG A 206 7.37 19.88 -19.02
C ARG A 206 8.88 19.98 -19.18
N SER A 207 9.37 21.22 -19.29
CA SER A 207 10.79 21.50 -19.43
C SER A 207 11.24 22.48 -18.35
N PHE A 208 12.44 22.25 -17.79
CA PHE A 208 13.15 23.15 -16.90
C PHE A 208 12.30 23.63 -15.72
N VAL A 209 11.71 22.66 -14.98
CA VAL A 209 11.01 22.89 -13.73
C VAL A 209 11.82 22.27 -12.60
N GLU A 210 12.05 23.03 -11.55
CA GLU A 210 12.79 22.59 -10.36
C GLU A 210 11.88 22.57 -9.14
N LEU A 211 11.92 21.47 -8.37
CA LEU A 211 11.30 21.34 -7.06
C LEU A 211 12.38 21.06 -6.04
N LYS A 212 12.52 21.92 -5.03
CA LYS A 212 13.62 21.87 -4.07
C LYS A 212 13.18 22.06 -2.63
N GLY A 213 13.76 21.26 -1.73
CA GLY A 213 13.63 21.47 -0.28
C GLY A 213 12.24 21.21 0.27
N VAL A 214 11.45 20.34 -0.37
CA VAL A 214 10.09 20.00 0.05
C VAL A 214 9.99 18.55 0.50
N ASN A 215 9.01 18.25 1.32
CA ASN A 215 8.58 16.90 1.63
C ASN A 215 7.36 16.52 0.79
N VAL A 216 7.25 15.25 0.44
CA VAL A 216 6.08 14.68 -0.23
C VAL A 216 5.51 13.57 0.66
N LEU A 217 4.19 13.53 0.81
CA LEU A 217 3.48 12.54 1.59
C LEU A 217 2.40 11.85 0.75
N GLY A 218 2.47 10.51 0.66
CA GLY A 218 1.41 9.69 0.07
C GLY A 218 1.18 9.91 -1.43
N ALA A 219 2.15 10.50 -2.15
CA ALA A 219 2.06 10.74 -3.58
C ALA A 219 3.42 10.67 -4.24
N GLY A 220 3.44 10.45 -5.55
CA GLY A 220 4.64 10.43 -6.37
C GLY A 220 4.97 11.78 -7.01
N VAL A 221 6.04 11.78 -7.80
CA VAL A 221 6.41 12.88 -8.70
C VAL A 221 6.49 12.32 -10.12
N ASN A 222 5.75 12.92 -11.04
CA ASN A 222 5.75 12.54 -12.43
C ASN A 222 6.73 13.41 -13.23
N MET A 223 7.70 12.78 -13.89
CA MET A 223 8.61 13.40 -14.87
C MET A 223 8.61 12.63 -16.20
N ALA A 224 7.46 12.06 -16.58
CA ALA A 224 7.33 11.35 -17.85
C ALA A 224 7.52 12.32 -19.04
N ASP A 225 8.44 11.96 -19.94
CA ASP A 225 8.78 12.76 -21.12
C ASP A 225 9.19 14.21 -20.79
N ALA A 226 9.70 14.45 -19.58
CA ALA A 226 10.16 15.76 -19.14
C ALA A 226 11.56 16.08 -19.70
N GLN A 227 11.93 17.35 -19.74
CA GLN A 227 13.24 17.80 -20.19
C GLN A 227 13.88 18.77 -19.18
N GLY A 228 15.08 18.42 -18.69
CA GLY A 228 15.84 19.29 -17.81
C GLY A 228 15.14 19.62 -16.47
N CYS A 229 14.20 18.81 -16.04
CA CYS A 229 13.52 18.97 -14.75
C CYS A 229 14.37 18.44 -13.60
N VAL A 230 14.26 19.06 -12.43
CA VAL A 230 15.09 18.73 -11.26
C VAL A 230 14.23 18.56 -10.02
N LEU A 231 14.47 17.47 -9.31
CA LEU A 231 14.01 17.26 -7.93
C LEU A 231 15.25 17.27 -7.02
N GLU A 232 15.32 18.16 -6.05
CA GLU A 232 16.50 18.35 -5.23
C GLU A 232 16.18 18.54 -3.76
N ASP A 233 16.97 17.91 -2.86
CA ASP A 233 16.84 18.01 -1.41
C ASP A 233 15.42 17.68 -0.89
N CYS A 234 14.72 16.75 -1.56
CA CYS A 234 13.34 16.37 -1.25
C CYS A 234 13.28 15.05 -0.47
N ARG A 235 12.25 14.91 0.36
CA ARG A 235 11.94 13.66 1.06
C ARG A 235 10.56 13.19 0.67
N LEU A 236 10.48 12.03 0.03
CA LEU A 236 9.23 11.43 -0.44
C LEU A 236 8.88 10.24 0.46
N ARG A 237 7.72 10.28 1.09
CA ARG A 237 7.23 9.23 1.99
C ARG A 237 5.97 8.58 1.44
N TYR A 238 5.92 7.25 1.50
CA TYR A 238 4.74 6.46 1.14
C TYR A 238 4.21 6.76 -0.26
N VAL A 239 5.12 6.93 -1.20
CA VAL A 239 4.82 7.41 -2.56
C VAL A 239 4.00 6.42 -3.38
N GLU A 240 4.21 5.15 -3.15
CA GLU A 240 3.53 4.06 -3.85
C GLU A 240 3.06 3.02 -2.85
N HIS A 241 1.86 2.49 -3.09
CA HIS A 241 1.30 1.37 -2.36
C HIS A 241 0.42 0.57 -3.30
N VAL A 242 0.58 -0.74 -3.26
CA VAL A 242 -0.22 -1.69 -4.05
C VAL A 242 -0.88 -2.64 -3.08
N ARG A 243 -2.20 -2.60 -3.02
CA ARG A 243 -3.00 -3.50 -2.19
C ARG A 243 -3.26 -4.83 -2.88
N HIS A 244 -3.55 -4.79 -4.16
CA HIS A 244 -3.91 -5.95 -4.93
C HIS A 244 -3.18 -5.92 -6.27
N TRP A 245 -2.42 -6.98 -6.54
CA TRP A 245 -1.78 -7.19 -7.82
C TRP A 245 -2.54 -8.27 -8.58
N ASP A 246 -3.36 -7.86 -9.52
CA ASP A 246 -4.01 -8.77 -10.44
C ASP A 246 -3.02 -9.26 -11.49
N SER A 247 -3.02 -10.56 -11.73
CA SER A 247 -2.03 -11.27 -12.52
C SER A 247 -1.73 -10.61 -13.87
N GLY A 248 -0.45 -10.39 -14.11
CA GLY A 248 0.09 -10.03 -15.43
C GLY A 248 0.12 -8.54 -15.75
N LYS A 249 -0.42 -7.67 -14.93
CA LYS A 249 -0.28 -6.22 -15.10
C LYS A 249 0.53 -5.63 -13.97
N LEU A 250 1.68 -5.06 -14.28
CA LEU A 250 2.41 -4.26 -13.32
C LEU A 250 1.52 -3.10 -12.84
N PRO A 251 1.49 -2.80 -11.54
CA PRO A 251 0.81 -1.62 -11.06
C PRO A 251 1.39 -0.38 -11.74
N PRO A 252 0.60 0.66 -11.97
CA PRO A 252 1.11 1.87 -12.60
C PRO A 252 2.23 2.46 -11.73
N VAL A 253 3.39 2.67 -12.33
CA VAL A 253 4.52 3.34 -11.68
C VAL A 253 4.18 4.82 -11.51
N ARG A 254 4.26 5.32 -10.29
CA ARG A 254 3.91 6.71 -9.95
C ARG A 254 5.10 7.63 -9.80
N ASN A 255 6.30 7.10 -9.70
CA ASN A 255 7.52 7.89 -9.73
C ASN A 255 8.21 7.63 -11.07
N VAL A 256 7.85 8.39 -12.08
CA VAL A 256 8.33 8.20 -13.45
C VAL A 256 9.36 9.27 -13.77
N ILE A 257 10.53 8.85 -14.25
CA ILE A 257 11.56 9.72 -14.80
C ILE A 257 11.90 9.20 -16.18
N THR A 258 11.36 9.84 -17.19
CA THR A 258 11.74 9.59 -18.60
C THR A 258 11.98 10.92 -19.30
N GLY A 259 12.49 10.88 -20.53
CA GLY A 259 12.85 12.08 -21.29
C GLY A 259 14.34 12.38 -21.19
N LYS A 260 14.75 13.67 -21.20
CA LYS A 260 16.14 14.03 -21.36
C LYS A 260 16.62 15.04 -20.32
N GLY A 261 17.76 14.73 -19.67
CA GLY A 261 18.45 15.67 -18.77
C GLY A 261 17.74 15.90 -17.42
N ASN A 262 16.77 15.08 -17.07
CA ASN A 262 16.09 15.15 -15.77
C ASN A 262 17.01 14.63 -14.65
N GLN A 263 16.88 15.18 -13.46
CA GLN A 263 17.73 14.82 -12.34
C GLN A 263 16.95 14.72 -11.03
N TRP A 264 17.27 13.70 -10.24
CA TRP A 264 16.93 13.62 -8.82
C TRP A 264 18.24 13.69 -8.04
N ARG A 265 18.38 14.72 -7.22
CA ARG A 265 19.60 15.01 -6.48
C ARG A 265 19.32 15.09 -4.98
N ARG A 266 20.08 14.34 -4.18
CA ARG A 266 19.99 14.35 -2.70
C ARG A 266 18.56 14.13 -2.19
N CYS A 267 17.80 13.29 -2.87
CA CYS A 267 16.45 12.92 -2.48
C CYS A 267 16.44 11.65 -1.66
N LEU A 268 15.54 11.56 -0.69
CA LEU A 268 15.27 10.38 0.09
C LEU A 268 13.86 9.87 -0.21
N ILE A 269 13.74 8.61 -0.62
CA ILE A 269 12.45 7.93 -0.81
C ILE A 269 12.38 6.81 0.21
N TYR A 270 11.33 6.75 1.01
CA TYR A 270 11.14 5.70 2.00
C TYR A 270 9.67 5.41 2.31
N GLY A 271 9.41 4.21 2.87
CA GLY A 271 8.07 3.73 3.15
C GLY A 271 7.25 3.51 1.88
N ALA A 272 7.89 3.35 0.73
CA ALA A 272 7.22 2.85 -0.47
C ALA A 272 6.95 1.36 -0.21
N ALA A 273 5.72 1.05 0.14
CA ALA A 273 5.30 -0.32 0.38
C ALA A 273 4.59 -0.86 -0.85
N THR A 274 5.26 -1.77 -1.53
CA THR A 274 4.58 -2.76 -2.37
C THR A 274 4.30 -3.97 -1.49
N THR A 275 3.05 -4.31 -1.32
CA THR A 275 2.68 -5.60 -0.70
C THR A 275 2.88 -6.72 -1.69
#